data_b069555120a5dab1296c96f9e2beabbc
#
_entry.id   b069555120a5dab1296c96f9e2beabbc
#
_cell.length_a   1.000
_cell.length_b   1.000
_cell.length_c   1.000
_cell.angle_alpha   90.00
_cell.angle_beta   90.00
_cell.angle_gamma   90.00
#
_symmetry.space_group_name_H-M   'P 1'
#
loop_
_entity.id
_entity.type
_entity.pdbx_description
1 polymer ?
#
loop_
_entity_poly.entity_id
_entity_poly.type
_entity_poly.pdbx_seq_one_letter_code
_entity_poly.pdbx_strand_id
1 'polypeptide(L)'
;MKPLLMPVVAGLLLSCAAAVTGCDRKPSETPAQARSSVPAKTSVPAELRLGYFANLTHAQAVLGVASGDFQKAIGSAALKTKVFNAGPSLVEAMLAGELDLGYVGPGPAVAAFLASKGKAIRVISGAAANGVVIVARADAPIQKLEDLAGKKLATPQLANTQDIAARHYFKSVLKQDLRSIQPTPNAEQAMLMQRGDIDAAWVPEPWGARLILESKARMIAEEKDLWPGGEFATTIVVADTKFLVEHPDTVRAFIQVHRKWTKKLQDDAQAQIPELSAALFALTTKKLPEGVLPQAIARVKFTDDPLPASIHTMAQWAYELEFAKQKPNLDGMVDPAFAEGAAAGTSPAGVGGGK
;
A
#
# COMPACT_ATOMS: atom_id res chain seq x y z
N MET A 1 -8.12 -8.83 -60.44
CA MET A 1 -7.63 -8.04 -61.59
C MET A 1 -6.43 -7.23 -61.15
N LYS A 2 -5.32 -7.53 -61.81
CA LYS A 2 -4.00 -6.86 -61.97
C LYS A 2 -3.26 -6.24 -60.74
N PRO A 3 -2.03 -6.65 -60.58
CA PRO A 3 -1.02 -6.04 -59.67
C PRO A 3 -0.28 -4.89 -60.39
N LEU A 4 0.31 -3.98 -59.60
CA LEU A 4 1.25 -3.02 -60.16
C LEU A 4 2.59 -3.08 -59.43
N LEU A 5 3.62 -3.13 -60.26
CA LEU A 5 5.03 -3.41 -60.07
C LEU A 5 5.80 -2.33 -59.29
N MET A 6 6.88 -2.84 -58.71
CA MET A 6 8.10 -2.11 -58.28
C MET A 6 8.79 -1.32 -59.42
N PRO A 7 9.72 -0.40 -59.06
CA PRO A 7 11.06 -0.63 -59.58
C PRO A 7 12.19 -0.59 -58.53
N VAL A 8 13.13 -1.51 -58.80
CA VAL A 8 14.48 -1.61 -58.27
C VAL A 8 15.36 -0.50 -58.88
N VAL A 9 16.18 0.15 -58.04
CA VAL A 9 17.32 0.92 -58.53
C VAL A 9 18.60 0.41 -57.84
N ALA A 10 19.44 -0.15 -58.67
CA ALA A 10 20.82 -0.56 -58.37
C ALA A 10 21.79 0.59 -58.72
N GLY A 11 22.87 0.69 -58.02
CA GLY A 11 24.04 1.53 -58.40
C GLY A 11 24.88 1.88 -57.19
N LEU A 12 26.02 1.54 -57.09
CA LEU A 12 27.29 1.46 -57.70
C LEU A 12 28.38 1.49 -56.60
N LEU A 13 29.20 0.47 -56.54
CA LEU A 13 30.41 0.37 -55.74
C LEU A 13 31.47 1.34 -56.27
N LEU A 14 32.13 2.06 -55.41
CA LEU A 14 33.43 2.68 -55.72
C LEU A 14 34.43 2.38 -54.60
N SER A 15 35.38 1.52 -54.90
CA SER A 15 36.55 1.21 -54.09
C SER A 15 37.61 2.32 -54.25
N CYS A 16 38.10 2.85 -53.15
CA CYS A 16 39.38 3.57 -53.14
C CYS A 16 40.25 2.99 -52.04
N ALA A 17 41.32 2.30 -52.45
CA ALA A 17 42.47 1.94 -51.64
C ALA A 17 43.39 3.15 -51.52
N ALA A 18 43.84 3.48 -50.34
CA ALA A 18 44.97 4.37 -50.10
C ALA A 18 45.80 3.92 -48.89
N ALA A 19 47.06 3.96 -49.06
CA ALA A 19 48.15 3.30 -48.39
C ALA A 19 48.39 3.70 -46.93
N VAL A 20 48.97 2.75 -46.23
CA VAL A 20 49.49 2.80 -44.85
C VAL A 20 50.81 3.60 -44.84
N THR A 21 50.91 4.56 -43.93
CA THR A 21 52.21 4.99 -43.38
C THR A 21 52.01 5.11 -41.87
N GLY A 22 52.79 4.31 -41.15
CA GLY A 22 52.80 4.30 -39.69
C GLY A 22 53.45 5.56 -39.10
N CYS A 23 52.90 5.95 -37.96
CA CYS A 23 53.58 6.78 -36.96
C CYS A 23 53.13 6.32 -35.58
N ASP A 24 54.06 5.77 -34.83
CA ASP A 24 53.94 5.53 -33.41
C ASP A 24 53.56 6.80 -32.65
N ARG A 25 52.41 6.79 -32.03
CA ARG A 25 52.07 7.76 -30.97
C ARG A 25 51.59 6.98 -29.75
N LYS A 26 52.35 7.12 -28.66
CA LYS A 26 51.94 6.70 -27.29
C LYS A 26 50.53 7.17 -26.98
N PRO A 27 49.71 6.38 -26.26
CA PRO A 27 48.43 6.84 -25.74
C PRO A 27 48.66 7.96 -24.72
N SER A 28 48.19 9.13 -25.01
CA SER A 28 48.02 10.22 -24.06
C SER A 28 46.83 9.85 -23.15
N GLU A 29 47.11 9.66 -21.87
CA GLU A 29 46.09 9.55 -20.84
C GLU A 29 45.31 10.86 -20.78
N THR A 30 44.09 10.86 -21.30
CA THR A 30 43.12 11.92 -21.07
C THR A 30 42.63 11.83 -19.61
N PRO A 31 42.75 12.88 -18.78
CA PRO A 31 42.23 12.87 -17.45
C PRO A 31 40.71 12.65 -17.51
N ALA A 32 40.23 11.62 -16.83
CA ALA A 32 38.80 11.42 -16.61
C ALA A 32 38.25 12.70 -15.98
N GLN A 33 37.46 13.45 -16.76
CA GLN A 33 36.66 14.55 -16.24
C GLN A 33 35.73 13.96 -15.20
N ALA A 34 36.04 14.21 -13.93
CA ALA A 34 35.10 14.03 -12.83
C ALA A 34 33.81 14.81 -13.21
N ARG A 35 32.78 14.08 -13.56
CA ARG A 35 31.44 14.66 -13.69
C ARG A 35 31.08 15.21 -12.31
N SER A 36 31.28 16.50 -12.12
CA SER A 36 30.72 17.25 -11.03
C SER A 36 29.22 17.08 -11.10
N SER A 37 28.70 16.21 -10.22
CA SER A 37 27.26 16.12 -9.97
C SER A 37 26.88 17.42 -9.27
N VAL A 38 26.45 18.42 -10.04
CA VAL A 38 25.72 19.57 -9.51
C VAL A 38 24.50 18.96 -8.83
N PRO A 39 24.30 19.14 -7.51
CA PRO A 39 23.08 18.69 -6.86
C PRO A 39 21.93 19.40 -7.56
N ALA A 40 20.99 18.63 -8.11
CA ALA A 40 19.77 19.18 -8.67
C ALA A 40 19.14 20.06 -7.59
N LYS A 41 18.89 21.34 -7.91
CA LYS A 41 18.14 22.23 -7.03
C LYS A 41 16.78 21.58 -6.82
N THR A 42 16.55 21.00 -5.64
CA THR A 42 15.25 20.45 -5.26
C THR A 42 14.27 21.61 -5.21
N SER A 43 13.36 21.64 -6.18
CA SER A 43 12.32 22.67 -6.22
C SER A 43 11.17 22.26 -5.30
N VAL A 44 10.64 23.21 -4.53
CA VAL A 44 9.39 22.99 -3.79
C VAL A 44 8.28 22.86 -4.85
N PRO A 45 7.45 21.79 -4.81
CA PRO A 45 6.35 21.63 -5.76
C PRO A 45 5.27 22.71 -5.53
N ALA A 46 4.47 23.01 -6.54
CA ALA A 46 3.32 23.90 -6.38
C ALA A 46 2.27 23.28 -5.43
N GLU A 47 2.09 21.96 -5.52
CA GLU A 47 1.15 21.23 -4.67
C GLU A 47 1.69 19.84 -4.32
N LEU A 48 1.18 19.26 -3.22
CA LEU A 48 1.34 17.87 -2.83
C LEU A 48 -0.05 17.25 -2.72
N ARG A 49 -0.30 16.19 -3.51
CA ARG A 49 -1.58 15.51 -3.60
C ARG A 49 -1.54 14.21 -2.81
N LEU A 50 -2.30 14.15 -1.71
CA LEU A 50 -2.32 13.05 -0.74
C LEU A 50 -3.62 12.27 -0.81
N GLY A 51 -3.52 10.95 -1.03
CA GLY A 51 -4.63 9.99 -0.94
C GLY A 51 -4.61 9.23 0.39
N TYR A 52 -5.79 9.06 1.04
CA TYR A 52 -5.91 8.26 2.27
C TYR A 52 -7.38 7.84 2.50
N PHE A 53 -7.64 7.05 3.55
CA PHE A 53 -9.00 6.63 3.92
C PHE A 53 -9.41 7.23 5.26
N ALA A 54 -10.71 7.43 5.44
CA ALA A 54 -11.29 7.80 6.73
C ALA A 54 -11.36 6.58 7.67
N ASN A 55 -10.20 5.97 7.97
CA ASN A 55 -10.05 4.77 8.79
C ASN A 55 -9.09 5.01 9.95
N LEU A 56 -9.26 4.24 11.03
CA LEU A 56 -8.31 4.24 12.16
C LEU A 56 -6.90 3.82 11.72
N THR A 57 -6.78 2.84 10.83
CA THR A 57 -5.49 2.39 10.30
C THR A 57 -4.75 3.43 9.46
N HIS A 58 -5.38 4.59 9.19
CA HIS A 58 -4.83 5.77 8.52
C HIS A 58 -4.74 6.98 9.46
N ALA A 59 -4.70 6.75 10.78
CA ALA A 59 -4.80 7.80 11.80
C ALA A 59 -3.77 8.92 11.64
N GLN A 60 -2.52 8.60 11.24
CA GLN A 60 -1.48 9.60 11.01
C GLN A 60 -1.88 10.59 9.90
N ALA A 61 -2.48 10.07 8.79
CA ALA A 61 -2.99 10.92 7.72
C ALA A 61 -4.16 11.77 8.20
N VAL A 62 -5.14 11.15 8.87
CA VAL A 62 -6.35 11.82 9.37
C VAL A 62 -5.99 12.96 10.32
N LEU A 63 -5.13 12.68 11.32
CA LEU A 63 -4.72 13.66 12.32
C LEU A 63 -3.77 14.72 11.75
N GLY A 64 -2.78 14.33 10.95
CA GLY A 64 -1.82 15.26 10.35
C GLY A 64 -2.44 16.23 9.35
N VAL A 65 -3.50 15.82 8.65
CA VAL A 65 -4.31 16.70 7.78
C VAL A 65 -5.19 17.62 8.64
N ALA A 66 -5.93 17.06 9.60
CA ALA A 66 -6.86 17.82 10.43
C ALA A 66 -6.17 18.89 11.28
N SER A 67 -4.98 18.59 11.84
CA SER A 67 -4.18 19.55 12.60
C SER A 67 -3.48 20.61 11.73
N GLY A 68 -3.42 20.42 10.42
CA GLY A 68 -2.63 21.23 9.50
C GLY A 68 -1.12 21.02 9.60
N ASP A 69 -0.65 20.01 10.33
CA ASP A 69 0.79 19.75 10.51
C ASP A 69 1.48 19.41 9.19
N PHE A 70 0.85 18.64 8.30
CA PHE A 70 1.40 18.37 6.97
C PHE A 70 1.54 19.65 6.15
N GLN A 71 0.48 20.50 6.10
CA GLN A 71 0.53 21.77 5.38
C GLN A 71 1.66 22.67 5.88
N LYS A 72 1.84 22.75 7.21
CA LYS A 72 2.93 23.54 7.81
C LYS A 72 4.30 23.00 7.42
N ALA A 73 4.47 21.68 7.37
CA ALA A 73 5.77 21.06 7.09
C ALA A 73 6.19 21.18 5.63
N ILE A 74 5.25 21.07 4.69
CA ILE A 74 5.55 21.19 3.25
C ILE A 74 5.71 22.64 2.76
N GLY A 75 5.52 23.60 3.66
CA GLY A 75 5.80 25.02 3.40
C GLY A 75 4.86 25.65 2.38
N SER A 76 5.41 26.18 1.28
CA SER A 76 4.65 26.88 0.24
C SER A 76 3.90 25.96 -0.72
N ALA A 77 4.16 24.63 -0.71
CA ALA A 77 3.37 23.69 -1.48
C ALA A 77 1.93 23.62 -0.94
N ALA A 78 0.94 23.63 -1.82
CA ALA A 78 -0.45 23.47 -1.39
C ALA A 78 -0.76 21.99 -1.13
N LEU A 79 -1.20 21.63 0.10
CA LEU A 79 -1.68 20.28 0.36
C LEU A 79 -3.07 20.07 -0.24
N LYS A 80 -3.19 19.13 -1.16
CA LYS A 80 -4.46 18.67 -1.74
C LYS A 80 -4.74 17.27 -1.24
N THR A 81 -5.93 17.04 -0.72
CA THR A 81 -6.28 15.73 -0.15
C THR A 81 -7.46 15.11 -0.88
N LYS A 82 -7.43 13.79 -1.05
CA LYS A 82 -8.53 12.98 -1.61
C LYS A 82 -8.77 11.76 -0.72
N VAL A 83 -10.00 11.60 -0.27
CA VAL A 83 -10.39 10.45 0.56
C VAL A 83 -10.94 9.35 -0.32
N PHE A 84 -10.49 8.11 -0.07
CA PHE A 84 -10.89 6.91 -0.81
C PHE A 84 -11.57 5.91 0.12
N ASN A 85 -12.35 5.00 -0.46
CA ASN A 85 -13.01 3.94 0.29
C ASN A 85 -12.15 2.68 0.43
N ALA A 86 -11.26 2.41 -0.53
CA ALA A 86 -10.36 1.27 -0.53
C ALA A 86 -9.14 1.46 -1.46
N GLY A 87 -8.16 0.56 -1.32
CA GLY A 87 -6.84 0.68 -1.95
C GLY A 87 -6.79 0.62 -3.47
N PRO A 88 -7.52 -0.28 -4.16
CA PRO A 88 -7.48 -0.34 -5.61
C PRO A 88 -7.78 1.01 -6.28
N SER A 89 -8.83 1.70 -5.83
CA SER A 89 -9.17 3.02 -6.38
C SER A 89 -8.11 4.10 -6.10
N LEU A 90 -7.41 4.02 -4.96
CA LEU A 90 -6.32 4.94 -4.65
C LEU A 90 -5.12 4.71 -5.57
N VAL A 91 -4.70 3.45 -5.77
CA VAL A 91 -3.53 3.16 -6.63
C VAL A 91 -3.83 3.41 -8.10
N GLU A 92 -5.08 3.25 -8.56
CA GLU A 92 -5.51 3.67 -9.89
C GLU A 92 -5.32 5.19 -10.07
N ALA A 93 -5.73 6.01 -9.09
CA ALA A 93 -5.51 7.45 -9.11
C ALA A 93 -4.01 7.82 -9.09
N MET A 94 -3.17 7.07 -8.34
CA MET A 94 -1.71 7.26 -8.38
C MET A 94 -1.13 6.94 -9.75
N LEU A 95 -1.51 5.81 -10.35
CA LEU A 95 -1.04 5.41 -11.68
C LEU A 95 -1.50 6.38 -12.78
N ALA A 96 -2.65 7.05 -12.59
CA ALA A 96 -3.14 8.11 -13.45
C ALA A 96 -2.43 9.47 -13.22
N GLY A 97 -1.51 9.55 -12.24
CA GLY A 97 -0.81 10.79 -11.91
C GLY A 97 -1.65 11.83 -11.15
N GLU A 98 -2.74 11.39 -10.50
CA GLU A 98 -3.61 12.28 -9.69
C GLU A 98 -3.12 12.44 -8.24
N LEU A 99 -2.21 11.58 -7.78
CA LEU A 99 -1.68 11.58 -6.42
C LEU A 99 -0.15 11.48 -6.43
N ASP A 100 0.47 12.14 -5.47
CA ASP A 100 1.92 12.10 -5.23
C ASP A 100 2.28 11.18 -4.07
N LEU A 101 1.47 11.18 -3.02
CA LEU A 101 1.61 10.32 -1.84
C LEU A 101 0.28 9.62 -1.54
N GLY A 102 0.37 8.43 -0.92
CA GLY A 102 -0.82 7.69 -0.52
C GLY A 102 -0.61 6.82 0.70
N TYR A 103 -1.63 6.75 1.56
CA TYR A 103 -1.75 5.71 2.57
C TYR A 103 -2.61 4.60 2.00
N VAL A 104 -2.08 3.39 1.93
CA VAL A 104 -2.74 2.29 1.23
C VAL A 104 -2.35 0.94 1.84
N GLY A 105 -3.18 -0.07 1.67
CA GLY A 105 -2.84 -1.44 2.05
C GLY A 105 -1.80 -2.08 1.12
N PRO A 106 -1.02 -3.06 1.61
CA PRO A 106 0.03 -3.73 0.83
C PRO A 106 -0.48 -4.39 -0.45
N GLY A 107 -1.67 -5.01 -0.44
CA GLY A 107 -2.21 -5.70 -1.62
C GLY A 107 -2.28 -4.79 -2.86
N PRO A 108 -3.02 -3.69 -2.82
CA PRO A 108 -3.07 -2.72 -3.92
C PRO A 108 -1.71 -2.10 -4.27
N ALA A 109 -0.86 -1.82 -3.26
CA ALA A 109 0.47 -1.28 -3.50
C ALA A 109 1.35 -2.27 -4.29
N VAL A 110 1.34 -3.55 -3.92
CA VAL A 110 2.02 -4.62 -4.66
C VAL A 110 1.50 -4.70 -6.10
N ALA A 111 0.17 -4.66 -6.28
CA ALA A 111 -0.43 -4.71 -7.61
C ALA A 111 0.05 -3.54 -8.50
N ALA A 112 0.07 -2.30 -7.98
CA ALA A 112 0.57 -1.13 -8.70
C ALA A 112 2.06 -1.22 -9.00
N PHE A 113 2.88 -1.69 -8.04
CA PHE A 113 4.31 -1.87 -8.23
C PHE A 113 4.61 -2.89 -9.35
N LEU A 114 3.97 -4.06 -9.30
CA LEU A 114 4.16 -5.11 -10.30
C LEU A 114 3.61 -4.70 -11.68
N ALA A 115 2.43 -4.10 -11.76
CA ALA A 115 1.84 -3.62 -13.00
C ALA A 115 2.72 -2.57 -13.70
N SER A 116 3.38 -1.71 -12.94
CA SER A 116 4.31 -0.70 -13.46
C SER A 116 5.74 -1.22 -13.68
N LYS A 117 6.00 -2.51 -13.44
CA LYS A 117 7.34 -3.11 -13.47
C LYS A 117 8.33 -2.36 -12.55
N GLY A 118 7.86 -2.03 -11.35
CA GLY A 118 8.65 -1.34 -10.36
C GLY A 118 8.91 0.15 -10.63
N LYS A 119 8.16 0.79 -11.52
CA LYS A 119 8.46 2.18 -11.94
C LYS A 119 7.58 3.24 -11.30
N ALA A 120 6.33 2.92 -10.92
CA ALA A 120 5.36 3.94 -10.55
C ALA A 120 5.47 4.38 -9.09
N ILE A 121 5.65 3.45 -8.16
CA ILE A 121 5.57 3.76 -6.72
C ILE A 121 6.74 3.18 -5.92
N ARG A 122 6.97 3.79 -4.75
CA ARG A 122 7.86 3.30 -3.68
C ARG A 122 7.15 3.34 -2.35
N VAL A 123 7.36 2.32 -1.53
CA VAL A 123 6.98 2.33 -0.12
C VAL A 123 8.02 3.14 0.64
N ILE A 124 7.57 4.17 1.36
CA ILE A 124 8.43 5.13 2.06
C ILE A 124 8.27 5.08 3.59
N SER A 125 7.25 4.40 4.10
CA SER A 125 7.03 4.16 5.53
C SER A 125 5.96 3.09 5.76
N GLY A 126 5.92 2.50 6.94
CA GLY A 126 4.70 1.90 7.50
C GLY A 126 3.73 2.96 7.98
N ALA A 127 2.54 2.55 8.42
CA ALA A 127 1.58 3.39 9.12
C ALA A 127 0.83 2.60 10.20
N ALA A 128 0.31 1.42 9.85
CA ALA A 128 -0.39 0.56 10.78
C ALA A 128 -0.11 -0.92 10.49
N ALA A 129 0.09 -1.67 11.55
CA ALA A 129 0.11 -3.13 11.55
C ALA A 129 -1.13 -3.66 12.28
N ASN A 130 -1.57 -4.87 11.91
CA ASN A 130 -2.73 -5.53 12.50
C ASN A 130 -4.04 -4.71 12.36
N GLY A 131 -4.95 -4.78 13.33
CA GLY A 131 -6.20 -3.99 13.30
C GLY A 131 -7.16 -4.42 12.19
N VAL A 132 -7.21 -5.71 11.89
CA VAL A 132 -8.20 -6.33 11.00
C VAL A 132 -8.85 -7.47 11.76
N VAL A 133 -10.17 -7.51 11.71
CA VAL A 133 -10.96 -8.53 12.41
C VAL A 133 -11.93 -9.23 11.45
N ILE A 134 -12.23 -10.46 11.81
CA ILE A 134 -13.29 -11.25 11.19
C ILE A 134 -14.45 -11.27 12.18
N VAL A 135 -15.59 -10.77 11.75
CA VAL A 135 -16.80 -10.71 12.56
C VAL A 135 -17.93 -11.46 11.89
N ALA A 136 -18.77 -12.11 12.66
CA ALA A 136 -19.95 -12.81 12.18
C ALA A 136 -21.24 -12.17 12.74
N ARG A 137 -22.30 -12.23 11.96
CA ARG A 137 -23.65 -11.82 12.37
C ARG A 137 -24.08 -12.59 13.63
N ALA A 138 -24.76 -11.93 14.57
CA ALA A 138 -25.05 -12.46 15.89
C ALA A 138 -25.78 -13.81 15.87
N ASP A 139 -26.72 -13.99 14.96
CA ASP A 139 -27.57 -15.18 14.80
C ASP A 139 -27.05 -16.17 13.76
N ALA A 140 -25.93 -15.86 13.07
CA ALA A 140 -25.29 -16.81 12.17
C ALA A 140 -24.60 -17.95 12.94
N PRO A 141 -24.70 -19.20 12.48
CA PRO A 141 -24.05 -20.34 13.12
C PRO A 141 -22.55 -20.41 12.77
N ILE A 142 -21.82 -19.35 13.10
CA ILE A 142 -20.40 -19.18 12.85
C ILE A 142 -19.72 -18.92 14.18
N GLN A 143 -18.94 -19.88 14.70
CA GLN A 143 -18.23 -19.78 15.98
C GLN A 143 -16.70 -19.61 15.78
N LYS A 144 -16.18 -20.11 14.68
CA LYS A 144 -14.76 -20.14 14.32
C LYS A 144 -14.59 -19.94 12.81
N LEU A 145 -13.37 -19.72 12.38
CA LEU A 145 -13.06 -19.41 10.98
C LEU A 145 -13.49 -20.50 9.99
N GLU A 146 -13.42 -21.78 10.40
CA GLU A 146 -13.82 -22.91 9.56
C GLU A 146 -15.33 -22.89 9.24
N ASP A 147 -16.15 -22.29 10.10
CA ASP A 147 -17.60 -22.18 9.91
C ASP A 147 -17.95 -21.17 8.82
N LEU A 148 -16.99 -20.39 8.31
CA LEU A 148 -17.15 -19.48 7.16
C LEU A 148 -17.38 -20.23 5.84
N ALA A 149 -17.11 -21.52 5.78
CA ALA A 149 -17.34 -22.34 4.59
C ALA A 149 -18.79 -22.23 4.11
N GLY A 150 -18.98 -21.80 2.87
CA GLY A 150 -20.31 -21.62 2.26
C GLY A 150 -21.10 -20.41 2.79
N LYS A 151 -20.55 -19.59 3.67
CA LYS A 151 -21.20 -18.37 4.18
C LYS A 151 -20.85 -17.15 3.33
N LYS A 152 -21.77 -16.18 3.29
CA LYS A 152 -21.57 -14.91 2.58
C LYS A 152 -20.65 -14.01 3.39
N LEU A 153 -19.38 -13.90 2.95
CA LEU A 153 -18.37 -13.08 3.59
C LEU A 153 -18.19 -11.76 2.82
N ALA A 154 -18.33 -10.63 3.50
CA ALA A 154 -18.00 -9.33 2.94
C ALA A 154 -16.54 -8.99 3.11
N THR A 155 -15.92 -8.40 2.07
CA THR A 155 -14.60 -7.77 2.08
C THR A 155 -14.70 -6.35 1.50
N PRO A 156 -13.80 -5.40 1.83
CA PRO A 156 -14.01 -3.99 1.46
C PRO A 156 -14.09 -3.71 -0.05
N GLN A 157 -13.24 -4.36 -0.84
CA GLN A 157 -13.18 -4.24 -2.30
C GLN A 157 -12.38 -5.41 -2.87
N LEU A 158 -12.72 -5.84 -4.09
CA LEU A 158 -11.97 -6.88 -4.80
C LEU A 158 -10.48 -6.50 -4.90
N ALA A 159 -9.62 -7.47 -4.60
CA ALA A 159 -8.16 -7.33 -4.64
C ALA A 159 -7.58 -6.28 -3.67
N ASN A 160 -8.35 -5.81 -2.67
CA ASN A 160 -7.73 -5.09 -1.57
C ASN A 160 -7.03 -6.07 -0.60
N THR A 161 -6.29 -5.54 0.37
CA THR A 161 -5.50 -6.35 1.32
C THR A 161 -6.34 -7.41 2.03
N GLN A 162 -7.50 -7.04 2.58
CA GLN A 162 -8.40 -7.97 3.28
C GLN A 162 -9.07 -8.98 2.35
N ASP A 163 -9.38 -8.59 1.11
CA ASP A 163 -9.96 -9.50 0.13
C ASP A 163 -8.94 -10.58 -0.31
N ILE A 164 -7.68 -10.19 -0.51
CA ILE A 164 -6.60 -11.14 -0.81
C ILE A 164 -6.40 -12.12 0.35
N ALA A 165 -6.33 -11.63 1.59
CA ALA A 165 -6.17 -12.47 2.77
C ALA A 165 -7.35 -13.46 2.94
N ALA A 166 -8.58 -12.98 2.83
CA ALA A 166 -9.79 -13.79 2.92
C ALA A 166 -9.83 -14.86 1.81
N ARG A 167 -9.54 -14.49 0.56
CA ARG A 167 -9.52 -15.43 -0.58
C ARG A 167 -8.42 -16.45 -0.44
N HIS A 168 -7.23 -16.04 0.02
CA HIS A 168 -6.16 -16.98 0.30
C HIS A 168 -6.58 -17.99 1.37
N TYR A 169 -7.17 -17.53 2.48
CA TYR A 169 -7.68 -18.42 3.53
C TYR A 169 -8.73 -19.40 3.00
N PHE A 170 -9.71 -18.95 2.24
CA PHE A 170 -10.74 -19.79 1.66
C PHE A 170 -10.15 -20.83 0.70
N LYS A 171 -9.27 -20.40 -0.21
CA LYS A 171 -8.66 -21.28 -1.22
C LYS A 171 -7.67 -22.28 -0.59
N SER A 172 -6.78 -21.78 0.27
CA SER A 172 -5.61 -22.54 0.75
C SER A 172 -5.87 -23.33 2.03
N VAL A 173 -6.74 -22.82 2.92
CA VAL A 173 -7.04 -23.47 4.21
C VAL A 173 -8.40 -24.18 4.17
N LEU A 174 -9.47 -23.47 3.85
CA LEU A 174 -10.83 -24.04 3.83
C LEU A 174 -11.09 -24.93 2.61
N LYS A 175 -10.29 -24.81 1.54
CA LYS A 175 -10.52 -25.50 0.25
C LYS A 175 -11.92 -25.24 -0.33
N GLN A 176 -12.40 -24.01 -0.19
CA GLN A 176 -13.71 -23.55 -0.60
C GLN A 176 -13.69 -22.70 -1.86
N ASP A 177 -14.85 -22.60 -2.51
CA ASP A 177 -15.10 -21.69 -3.62
C ASP A 177 -15.09 -20.23 -3.14
N LEU A 178 -14.56 -19.33 -3.97
CA LEU A 178 -14.43 -17.92 -3.68
C LEU A 178 -15.69 -17.09 -3.99
N ARG A 179 -16.73 -17.72 -4.58
CA ARG A 179 -17.99 -17.03 -4.98
C ARG A 179 -18.78 -16.48 -3.79
N SER A 180 -18.59 -17.03 -2.61
CA SER A 180 -19.23 -16.56 -1.38
C SER A 180 -18.59 -15.27 -0.82
N ILE A 181 -17.40 -14.88 -1.30
CA ILE A 181 -16.72 -13.65 -0.90
C ILE A 181 -17.23 -12.49 -1.76
N GLN A 182 -17.87 -11.52 -1.11
CA GLN A 182 -18.56 -10.40 -1.74
C GLN A 182 -17.82 -9.09 -1.44
N PRO A 183 -17.17 -8.47 -2.45
CA PRO A 183 -16.62 -7.13 -2.28
C PRO A 183 -17.74 -6.13 -1.97
N THR A 184 -17.67 -5.49 -0.80
CA THR A 184 -18.72 -4.63 -0.26
C THR A 184 -18.09 -3.46 0.50
N PRO A 185 -18.39 -2.21 0.14
CA PRO A 185 -17.86 -1.06 0.86
C PRO A 185 -18.12 -1.15 2.37
N ASN A 186 -17.10 -0.87 3.18
CA ASN A 186 -17.19 -1.00 4.64
C ASN A 186 -18.40 -0.25 5.24
N ALA A 187 -18.73 0.92 4.69
CA ALA A 187 -19.83 1.74 5.18
C ALA A 187 -21.22 1.10 5.00
N GLU A 188 -21.35 0.12 4.12
CA GLU A 188 -22.62 -0.56 3.79
C GLU A 188 -22.81 -1.86 4.58
N GLN A 189 -21.72 -2.44 5.08
CA GLN A 189 -21.71 -3.79 5.67
C GLN A 189 -22.59 -3.89 6.91
N ALA A 190 -22.69 -2.84 7.73
CA ALA A 190 -23.56 -2.86 8.91
C ALA A 190 -25.04 -3.06 8.53
N MET A 191 -25.52 -2.35 7.53
CA MET A 191 -26.89 -2.48 7.03
C MET A 191 -27.14 -3.86 6.41
N LEU A 192 -26.21 -4.35 5.59
CA LEU A 192 -26.30 -5.65 4.93
C LEU A 192 -26.27 -6.81 5.94
N MET A 193 -25.45 -6.68 6.99
CA MET A 193 -25.40 -7.66 8.08
C MET A 193 -26.72 -7.70 8.88
N GLN A 194 -27.30 -6.54 9.20
CA GLN A 194 -28.58 -6.45 9.88
C GLN A 194 -29.74 -7.05 9.08
N ARG A 195 -29.67 -6.93 7.74
CA ARG A 195 -30.68 -7.51 6.83
C ARG A 195 -30.47 -9.01 6.56
N GLY A 196 -29.33 -9.58 6.97
CA GLY A 196 -28.96 -10.97 6.65
C GLY A 196 -28.47 -11.18 5.21
N ASP A 197 -28.12 -10.09 4.50
CA ASP A 197 -27.58 -10.17 3.16
C ASP A 197 -26.11 -10.68 3.17
N ILE A 198 -25.39 -10.46 4.28
CA ILE A 198 -24.07 -11.03 4.58
C ILE A 198 -24.09 -11.72 5.94
N ASP A 199 -23.32 -12.81 6.08
CA ASP A 199 -23.21 -13.60 7.31
C ASP A 199 -22.00 -13.20 8.14
N ALA A 200 -20.93 -12.73 7.50
CA ALA A 200 -19.69 -12.34 8.12
C ALA A 200 -19.02 -11.20 7.34
N ALA A 201 -18.06 -10.53 7.99
CA ALA A 201 -17.24 -9.49 7.37
C ALA A 201 -15.77 -9.63 7.81
N TRP A 202 -14.85 -9.39 6.87
CA TRP A 202 -13.42 -9.36 7.08
C TRP A 202 -12.92 -7.94 6.84
N VAL A 203 -12.73 -7.18 7.90
CA VAL A 203 -12.67 -5.71 7.83
C VAL A 203 -11.58 -5.09 8.69
N PRO A 204 -10.99 -3.97 8.24
CA PRO A 204 -10.07 -3.19 9.07
C PRO A 204 -10.83 -2.36 10.12
N GLU A 205 -10.11 -1.97 11.17
CA GLU A 205 -10.63 -1.04 12.18
C GLU A 205 -10.71 0.41 11.62
N PRO A 206 -11.75 1.18 12.00
CA PRO A 206 -12.69 0.94 13.09
C PRO A 206 -13.96 0.18 12.68
N TRP A 207 -14.02 -0.37 11.48
CA TRP A 207 -15.24 -1.00 10.93
C TRP A 207 -15.61 -2.28 11.69
N GLY A 208 -14.62 -3.05 12.15
CA GLY A 208 -14.87 -4.23 12.98
C GLY A 208 -15.56 -3.89 14.30
N ALA A 209 -15.00 -2.95 15.06
CA ALA A 209 -15.60 -2.47 16.30
C ALA A 209 -17.00 -1.87 16.07
N ARG A 210 -17.18 -1.17 14.93
CA ARG A 210 -18.48 -0.62 14.56
C ARG A 210 -19.53 -1.73 14.32
N LEU A 211 -19.18 -2.78 13.55
CA LEU A 211 -20.09 -3.91 13.33
C LEU A 211 -20.43 -4.64 14.64
N ILE A 212 -19.49 -4.77 15.57
CA ILE A 212 -19.72 -5.36 16.89
C ILE A 212 -20.73 -4.52 17.68
N LEU A 213 -20.57 -3.20 17.71
CA LEU A 213 -21.42 -2.33 18.52
C LEU A 213 -22.78 -2.03 17.86
N GLU A 214 -22.83 -1.73 16.56
CA GLU A 214 -24.05 -1.35 15.84
C GLU A 214 -24.90 -2.55 15.42
N SER A 215 -24.25 -3.64 14.94
CA SER A 215 -24.94 -4.82 14.43
C SER A 215 -24.89 -6.01 15.39
N LYS A 216 -24.33 -5.82 16.59
CA LYS A 216 -24.13 -6.87 17.60
C LYS A 216 -23.37 -8.08 17.05
N ALA A 217 -22.50 -7.83 16.04
CA ALA A 217 -21.69 -8.89 15.47
C ALA A 217 -20.73 -9.46 16.51
N ARG A 218 -20.39 -10.73 16.36
CA ARG A 218 -19.38 -11.40 17.21
C ARG A 218 -18.06 -11.44 16.50
N MET A 219 -16.99 -11.06 17.18
CA MET A 219 -15.63 -11.26 16.67
C MET A 219 -15.31 -12.75 16.69
N ILE A 220 -14.85 -13.26 15.55
CA ILE A 220 -14.49 -14.67 15.36
C ILE A 220 -12.97 -14.85 15.48
N ALA A 221 -12.21 -13.92 14.91
CA ALA A 221 -10.75 -13.93 14.96
C ALA A 221 -10.19 -12.51 14.69
N GLU A 222 -8.94 -12.30 15.06
CA GLU A 222 -8.10 -11.25 14.51
C GLU A 222 -7.29 -11.81 13.34
N GLU A 223 -7.19 -11.06 12.24
CA GLU A 223 -6.46 -11.52 11.04
C GLU A 223 -4.98 -11.83 11.35
N LYS A 224 -4.37 -11.12 12.30
CA LYS A 224 -2.98 -11.35 12.70
C LYS A 224 -2.69 -12.81 13.09
N ASP A 225 -3.68 -13.52 13.64
CA ASP A 225 -3.53 -14.90 14.06
C ASP A 225 -3.33 -15.87 12.87
N LEU A 226 -3.59 -15.41 11.65
CA LEU A 226 -3.39 -16.15 10.40
C LEU A 226 -2.05 -15.84 9.71
N TRP A 227 -1.32 -14.84 10.22
CA TRP A 227 -0.07 -14.43 9.62
C TRP A 227 1.15 -15.04 10.31
N PRO A 228 2.20 -15.38 9.53
CA PRO A 228 3.47 -15.79 10.12
C PRO A 228 4.00 -14.72 11.09
N GLY A 229 4.27 -15.12 12.33
CA GLY A 229 4.76 -14.19 13.36
C GLY A 229 3.70 -13.31 14.02
N GLY A 230 2.42 -13.44 13.66
CA GLY A 230 1.33 -12.71 14.31
C GLY A 230 1.32 -11.20 14.02
N GLU A 231 1.99 -10.75 12.97
CA GLU A 231 2.06 -9.34 12.60
C GLU A 231 2.08 -9.17 11.08
N PHE A 232 1.36 -8.16 10.59
CA PHE A 232 1.32 -7.81 9.17
C PHE A 232 1.01 -6.33 8.97
N ALA A 233 1.48 -5.76 7.85
CA ALA A 233 1.15 -4.40 7.47
C ALA A 233 -0.30 -4.32 6.99
N THR A 234 -1.08 -3.44 7.61
CA THR A 234 -2.45 -3.11 7.17
C THR A 234 -2.45 -1.85 6.32
N THR A 235 -1.61 -0.88 6.69
CA THR A 235 -1.44 0.37 5.95
C THR A 235 0.03 0.74 5.88
N ILE A 236 0.47 1.08 4.68
CA ILE A 236 1.80 1.61 4.36
C ILE A 236 1.67 2.97 3.68
N VAL A 237 2.74 3.75 3.70
CA VAL A 237 2.84 5.02 2.97
C VAL A 237 3.62 4.79 1.69
N VAL A 238 3.03 5.18 0.56
CA VAL A 238 3.65 5.08 -0.76
C VAL A 238 3.81 6.46 -1.39
N ALA A 239 4.84 6.61 -2.22
CA ALA A 239 5.09 7.79 -3.01
C ALA A 239 5.12 7.45 -4.50
N ASP A 240 4.64 8.35 -5.35
CA ASP A 240 4.93 8.32 -6.77
C ASP A 240 6.45 8.44 -6.97
N THR A 241 7.03 7.57 -7.77
CA THR A 241 8.51 7.49 -7.95
C THR A 241 9.08 8.76 -8.56
N LYS A 242 8.36 9.39 -9.50
CA LYS A 242 8.79 10.62 -10.13
C LYS A 242 8.78 11.77 -9.12
N PHE A 243 7.68 11.92 -8.38
CA PHE A 243 7.57 12.94 -7.33
C PHE A 243 8.65 12.76 -6.25
N LEU A 244 8.93 11.52 -5.86
CA LEU A 244 9.97 11.19 -4.88
C LEU A 244 11.36 11.65 -5.33
N VAL A 245 11.68 11.50 -6.62
CA VAL A 245 12.96 11.91 -7.22
C VAL A 245 13.03 13.43 -7.40
N GLU A 246 11.95 14.07 -7.82
CA GLU A 246 11.91 15.51 -8.11
C GLU A 246 11.81 16.37 -6.85
N HIS A 247 11.15 15.85 -5.78
CA HIS A 247 10.84 16.60 -4.56
C HIS A 247 11.20 15.85 -3.26
N PRO A 248 12.41 15.28 -3.13
CA PRO A 248 12.76 14.43 -1.99
C PRO A 248 12.68 15.17 -0.64
N ASP A 249 12.95 16.48 -0.60
CA ASP A 249 12.92 17.26 0.63
C ASP A 249 11.47 17.49 1.12
N THR A 250 10.54 17.68 0.18
CA THR A 250 9.10 17.77 0.51
C THR A 250 8.60 16.43 1.08
N VAL A 251 9.03 15.30 0.50
CA VAL A 251 8.70 13.97 1.01
C VAL A 251 9.32 13.73 2.39
N ARG A 252 10.58 14.16 2.63
CA ARG A 252 11.20 14.06 3.96
C ARG A 252 10.45 14.89 5.01
N ALA A 253 10.05 16.12 4.68
CA ALA A 253 9.26 16.94 5.57
C ALA A 253 7.90 16.32 5.91
N PHE A 254 7.22 15.72 4.91
CA PHE A 254 6.00 14.96 5.12
C PHE A 254 6.21 13.76 6.05
N ILE A 255 7.25 12.93 5.81
CA ILE A 255 7.55 11.75 6.62
C ILE A 255 7.92 12.12 8.07
N GLN A 256 8.57 13.25 8.31
CA GLN A 256 8.83 13.73 9.68
C GLN A 256 7.54 13.98 10.45
N VAL A 257 6.53 14.58 9.84
CA VAL A 257 5.20 14.76 10.44
C VAL A 257 4.50 13.42 10.65
N HIS A 258 4.57 12.53 9.66
CA HIS A 258 4.02 11.17 9.78
C HIS A 258 4.61 10.45 11.01
N ARG A 259 5.94 10.44 11.16
CA ARG A 259 6.63 9.84 12.30
C ARG A 259 6.27 10.50 13.63
N LYS A 260 6.12 11.83 13.67
CA LYS A 260 5.65 12.54 14.86
C LYS A 260 4.27 12.05 15.30
N TRP A 261 3.33 11.89 14.37
CA TRP A 261 2.01 11.35 14.68
C TRP A 261 2.05 9.86 15.00
N THR A 262 2.89 9.08 14.33
CA THR A 262 3.12 7.67 14.69
C THR A 262 3.57 7.56 16.13
N LYS A 263 4.56 8.35 16.54
CA LYS A 263 5.04 8.34 17.92
C LYS A 263 3.96 8.75 18.92
N LYS A 264 3.20 9.80 18.68
CA LYS A 264 2.08 10.20 19.56
C LYS A 264 1.06 9.07 19.72
N LEU A 265 0.72 8.36 18.65
CA LEU A 265 -0.18 7.24 18.68
C LEU A 265 0.41 6.01 19.38
N GLN A 266 1.72 5.80 19.29
CA GLN A 266 2.42 4.76 20.05
C GLN A 266 2.49 5.07 21.54
N ASP A 267 2.74 6.33 21.90
CA ASP A 267 2.87 6.77 23.29
C ASP A 267 1.51 6.70 24.01
N ASP A 268 0.45 7.23 23.40
CA ASP A 268 -0.92 7.18 23.94
C ASP A 268 -1.97 7.41 22.85
N ALA A 269 -2.38 6.33 22.20
CA ALA A 269 -3.43 6.40 21.17
C ALA A 269 -4.82 6.74 21.77
N GLN A 270 -5.06 6.37 23.04
CA GLN A 270 -6.34 6.65 23.69
C GLN A 270 -6.52 8.16 23.91
N ALA A 271 -5.46 8.88 24.24
CA ALA A 271 -5.48 10.34 24.38
C ALA A 271 -5.79 11.06 23.04
N GLN A 272 -5.57 10.41 21.89
CA GLN A 272 -5.85 10.99 20.57
C GLN A 272 -7.30 10.77 20.10
N ILE A 273 -8.12 10.02 20.85
CA ILE A 273 -9.51 9.69 20.45
C ILE A 273 -10.37 10.93 20.20
N PRO A 274 -10.38 11.98 21.04
CA PRO A 274 -11.23 13.14 20.78
C PRO A 274 -10.92 13.82 19.45
N GLU A 275 -9.62 14.04 19.16
CA GLU A 275 -9.15 14.67 17.92
C GLU A 275 -9.43 13.78 16.71
N LEU A 276 -9.14 12.49 16.83
CA LEU A 276 -9.40 11.48 15.77
C LEU A 276 -10.90 11.36 15.47
N SER A 277 -11.75 11.33 16.50
CA SER A 277 -13.22 11.26 16.33
C SER A 277 -13.76 12.49 15.61
N ALA A 278 -13.29 13.69 15.98
CA ALA A 278 -13.66 14.93 15.32
C ALA A 278 -13.21 14.96 13.85
N ALA A 279 -11.98 14.53 13.57
CA ALA A 279 -11.44 14.48 12.22
C ALA A 279 -12.18 13.45 11.34
N LEU A 280 -12.45 12.26 11.85
CA LEU A 280 -13.26 11.25 11.14
C LEU A 280 -14.69 11.72 10.88
N PHE A 281 -15.30 12.42 11.82
CA PHE A 281 -16.61 13.02 11.61
C PHE A 281 -16.59 14.09 10.51
N ALA A 282 -15.58 14.95 10.49
CA ALA A 282 -15.42 15.96 9.43
C ALA A 282 -15.31 15.33 8.03
N LEU A 283 -14.64 14.16 7.93
CA LEU A 283 -14.46 13.44 6.66
C LEU A 283 -15.69 12.66 6.21
N THR A 284 -16.46 12.11 7.15
CA THR A 284 -17.54 11.14 6.85
C THR A 284 -18.94 11.68 7.08
N THR A 285 -19.07 12.81 7.79
CA THR A 285 -20.34 13.36 8.31
C THR A 285 -21.13 12.38 9.20
N LYS A 286 -20.52 11.26 9.60
CA LYS A 286 -21.13 10.22 10.43
C LYS A 286 -20.40 10.13 11.77
N LYS A 287 -21.17 10.32 12.86
CA LYS A 287 -20.64 10.14 14.20
C LYS A 287 -20.43 8.64 14.47
N LEU A 288 -19.24 8.26 14.91
CA LEU A 288 -19.01 6.91 15.40
C LEU A 288 -19.66 6.75 16.77
N PRO A 289 -20.30 5.59 17.06
CA PRO A 289 -20.80 5.29 18.39
C PRO A 289 -19.69 5.37 19.45
N GLU A 290 -20.08 5.76 20.66
CA GLU A 290 -19.18 5.72 21.80
C GLU A 290 -18.64 4.29 22.00
N GLY A 291 -17.35 4.16 22.31
CA GLY A 291 -16.69 2.87 22.48
C GLY A 291 -16.12 2.24 21.20
N VAL A 292 -16.48 2.71 19.99
CA VAL A 292 -15.88 2.17 18.74
C VAL A 292 -14.38 2.41 18.69
N LEU A 293 -13.92 3.66 18.83
CA LEU A 293 -12.51 3.99 18.76
C LEU A 293 -11.67 3.36 19.90
N PRO A 294 -12.12 3.38 21.17
CA PRO A 294 -11.39 2.68 22.24
C PRO A 294 -11.16 1.19 21.98
N GLN A 295 -12.19 0.48 21.48
CA GLN A 295 -12.08 -0.93 21.16
C GLN A 295 -11.18 -1.17 19.93
N ALA A 296 -11.33 -0.34 18.90
CA ALA A 296 -10.58 -0.45 17.67
C ALA A 296 -9.07 -0.20 17.87
N ILE A 297 -8.71 0.83 18.63
CA ILE A 297 -7.31 1.21 18.93
C ILE A 297 -6.55 0.06 19.58
N ALA A 298 -7.18 -0.70 20.46
CA ALA A 298 -6.55 -1.81 21.16
C ALA A 298 -6.02 -2.92 20.21
N ARG A 299 -6.48 -2.96 18.97
CA ARG A 299 -6.11 -3.97 17.96
C ARG A 299 -5.12 -3.45 16.92
N VAL A 300 -4.92 -2.13 16.84
CA VAL A 300 -4.03 -1.50 15.85
C VAL A 300 -2.67 -1.24 16.48
N LYS A 301 -1.61 -1.66 15.82
CA LYS A 301 -0.24 -1.24 16.14
C LYS A 301 0.17 -0.14 15.17
N PHE A 302 0.32 1.08 15.64
CA PHE A 302 0.85 2.18 14.83
C PHE A 302 2.37 2.02 14.70
N THR A 303 2.89 2.15 13.49
CA THR A 303 4.31 1.92 13.22
C THR A 303 4.76 2.67 11.97
N ASP A 304 6.02 3.04 11.89
CA ASP A 304 6.67 3.52 10.66
C ASP A 304 7.47 2.41 9.96
N ASP A 305 7.55 1.20 10.55
CA ASP A 305 8.06 0.01 9.88
C ASP A 305 7.05 -0.49 8.85
N PRO A 306 7.40 -0.56 7.55
CA PRO A 306 6.52 -1.09 6.52
C PRO A 306 6.30 -2.60 6.58
N LEU A 307 7.00 -3.33 7.46
CA LEU A 307 6.95 -4.79 7.61
C LEU A 307 7.17 -5.53 6.28
N PRO A 308 8.36 -5.44 5.65
CA PRO A 308 8.61 -5.96 4.30
C PRO A 308 8.28 -7.44 4.14
N ALA A 309 8.50 -8.25 5.18
CA ALA A 309 8.18 -9.68 5.16
C ALA A 309 6.68 -9.94 4.91
N SER A 310 5.80 -9.14 5.54
CA SER A 310 4.35 -9.26 5.32
C SER A 310 3.93 -8.77 3.92
N ILE A 311 4.61 -7.76 3.37
CA ILE A 311 4.40 -7.31 1.99
C ILE A 311 4.75 -8.43 1.00
N HIS A 312 5.86 -9.14 1.22
CA HIS A 312 6.25 -10.30 0.40
C HIS A 312 5.22 -11.43 0.50
N THR A 313 4.73 -11.74 1.70
CA THR A 313 3.67 -12.73 1.92
C THR A 313 2.39 -12.34 1.16
N MET A 314 1.96 -11.08 1.26
CA MET A 314 0.81 -10.56 0.53
C MET A 314 0.98 -10.68 -1.00
N ALA A 315 2.17 -10.39 -1.51
CA ALA A 315 2.47 -10.53 -2.94
C ALA A 315 2.42 -11.99 -3.40
N GLN A 316 2.90 -12.93 -2.57
CA GLN A 316 2.82 -14.36 -2.84
C GLN A 316 1.35 -14.83 -2.89
N TRP A 317 0.51 -14.41 -1.93
CA TRP A 317 -0.91 -14.73 -1.92
C TRP A 317 -1.64 -14.14 -3.15
N ALA A 318 -1.33 -12.91 -3.53
CA ALA A 318 -1.88 -12.30 -4.74
C ALA A 318 -1.50 -13.09 -6.01
N TYR A 319 -0.29 -13.63 -6.08
CA TYR A 319 0.14 -14.51 -7.17
C TYR A 319 -0.59 -15.84 -7.17
N GLU A 320 -0.72 -16.52 -6.05
CA GLU A 320 -1.45 -17.78 -5.89
C GLU A 320 -2.96 -17.65 -6.23
N LEU A 321 -3.50 -16.46 -6.05
CA LEU A 321 -4.89 -16.09 -6.40
C LEU A 321 -5.03 -15.57 -7.83
N GLU A 322 -3.95 -15.54 -8.61
CA GLU A 322 -3.92 -15.07 -10.01
C GLU A 322 -4.22 -13.56 -10.18
N PHE A 323 -4.19 -12.78 -9.10
CA PHE A 323 -4.21 -11.32 -9.18
C PHE A 323 -2.89 -10.76 -9.74
N ALA A 324 -1.78 -11.46 -9.53
CA ALA A 324 -0.51 -11.20 -10.19
C ALA A 324 -0.21 -12.33 -11.19
N LYS A 325 0.09 -11.96 -12.45
CA LYS A 325 0.32 -12.94 -13.54
C LYS A 325 1.70 -13.61 -13.49
N GLN A 326 2.65 -13.03 -12.79
CA GLN A 326 4.02 -13.51 -12.69
C GLN A 326 4.43 -13.59 -11.22
N LYS A 327 5.38 -14.50 -10.93
CA LYS A 327 5.97 -14.58 -9.59
C LYS A 327 6.49 -13.19 -9.18
N PRO A 328 6.09 -12.68 -8.01
CA PRO A 328 6.42 -11.31 -7.63
C PRO A 328 7.92 -11.15 -7.39
N ASN A 329 8.49 -10.13 -8.02
CA ASN A 329 9.77 -9.54 -7.63
C ASN A 329 9.48 -8.15 -7.05
N LEU A 330 9.81 -7.95 -5.78
CA LEU A 330 9.61 -6.70 -5.05
C LEU A 330 10.91 -5.93 -4.80
N ASP A 331 11.98 -6.27 -5.51
CA ASP A 331 13.27 -5.57 -5.39
C ASP A 331 13.08 -4.07 -5.64
N GLY A 332 13.51 -3.26 -4.68
CA GLY A 332 13.36 -1.80 -4.73
C GLY A 332 11.94 -1.28 -4.48
N MET A 333 10.97 -2.11 -4.09
CA MET A 333 9.63 -1.63 -3.72
C MET A 333 9.69 -0.76 -2.46
N VAL A 334 10.45 -1.15 -1.45
CA VAL A 334 10.68 -0.35 -0.24
C VAL A 334 11.91 0.52 -0.48
N ASP A 335 11.77 1.83 -0.30
CA ASP A 335 12.89 2.77 -0.42
C ASP A 335 13.58 2.91 0.95
N PRO A 336 14.83 2.41 1.10
CA PRO A 336 15.51 2.42 2.39
C PRO A 336 15.88 3.82 2.86
N ALA A 337 16.02 4.80 1.96
CA ALA A 337 16.36 6.18 2.31
C ALA A 337 15.23 6.90 3.06
N PHE A 338 14.00 6.40 2.95
CA PHE A 338 12.81 6.97 3.61
C PHE A 338 12.23 6.03 4.66
N ALA A 339 12.33 4.71 4.47
CA ALA A 339 11.81 3.69 5.39
C ALA A 339 12.80 3.38 6.55
N GLU A 340 13.64 4.35 6.96
CA GLU A 340 14.55 4.20 8.11
C GLU A 340 13.74 4.02 9.40
N GLY A 341 13.70 2.81 9.85
CA GLY A 341 12.92 2.24 10.95
C GLY A 341 12.78 0.74 10.74
N ALA A 342 12.81 0.29 9.47
CA ALA A 342 13.00 -1.12 9.15
C ALA A 342 14.40 -1.52 9.63
N ALA A 343 14.49 -1.90 10.91
CA ALA A 343 15.70 -2.51 11.46
C ALA A 343 16.24 -3.49 10.43
N ALA A 344 17.55 -3.48 10.21
CA ALA A 344 18.28 -4.48 9.45
C ALA A 344 17.92 -5.86 10.03
N GLY A 345 16.74 -6.35 9.69
CA GLY A 345 16.20 -7.65 10.04
C GLY A 345 16.85 -8.65 9.10
N THR A 346 17.96 -9.22 9.58
CA THR A 346 18.48 -10.57 9.29
C THR A 346 17.90 -11.17 8.00
N SER A 347 18.70 -11.12 6.96
CA SER A 347 18.68 -12.14 5.90
C SER A 347 18.49 -13.51 6.57
N PRO A 348 17.57 -14.36 6.10
CA PRO A 348 17.52 -15.72 6.60
C PRO A 348 18.86 -16.34 6.28
N ALA A 349 19.62 -16.67 7.35
CA ALA A 349 20.87 -17.41 7.26
C ALA A 349 20.60 -18.64 6.41
N GLY A 350 21.36 -18.79 5.35
CA GLY A 350 21.30 -19.95 4.47
C GLY A 350 21.33 -21.23 5.32
N VAL A 351 20.35 -22.08 5.10
CA VAL A 351 20.37 -23.47 5.58
C VAL A 351 21.55 -24.13 4.87
N GLY A 352 22.71 -24.11 5.55
CA GLY A 352 23.87 -24.86 5.16
C GLY A 352 23.53 -26.33 5.18
N GLY A 353 23.55 -26.96 4.02
CA GLY A 353 23.58 -28.40 3.89
C GLY A 353 24.79 -28.96 4.63
N GLY A 354 24.53 -29.74 5.66
CA GLY A 354 25.48 -30.60 6.34
C GLY A 354 25.16 -32.06 6.05
N LYS A 355 26.12 -32.71 5.48
CA LYS A 355 26.26 -34.10 5.06
C LYS A 355 25.45 -35.11 5.85
#